data_512b25f05d6a5bf19514a830fb76d17b
#
_entry.id   512b25f05d6a5bf19514a830fb76d17b
#
_cell.length_a   1.000
_cell.length_b   1.000
_cell.length_c   1.000
_cell.angle_alpha   90.00
_cell.angle_beta   90.00
_cell.angle_gamma   90.00
#
_symmetry.space_group_name_H-M   'P 1'
#
loop_
_entity.id
_entity.type
_entity.pdbx_description
1 polymer ?
#
loop_
_entity_poly.entity_id
_entity_poly.type
_entity_poly.pdbx_seq_one_letter_code
_entity_poly.pdbx_strand_id
1 'polypeptide(L)'
;NGSIPNPTTDEIMKIRRNHYTGVEQMIADLQMNIQYPVSPVLQAVLCRAFAEVMKLEAGELEINLNRLMNKGVYLLCWIQRYQNQLFKNWKKNDTGCFIHMGACQNVNEVLFMKFLARVPVDVLILCPDRNEHCMLEDTLLYEINYETSMKLDQFPEQNAQLHIGTAAYHAERELDTLMYNDSVIFRDQQF
;
A
#
# COMPACT_ATOMS: atom_id res chain seq x y z
N ASN A 1 7.58 -13.77 -8.59
CA ASN A 1 6.17 -13.42 -8.84
C ASN A 1 5.67 -12.58 -7.67
N GLY A 2 5.32 -11.31 -7.97
CA GLY A 2 4.98 -10.31 -6.97
C GLY A 2 3.58 -10.45 -6.34
N SER A 3 2.91 -11.60 -6.46
CA SER A 3 1.58 -11.80 -5.91
C SER A 3 1.59 -11.85 -4.37
N ILE A 4 0.60 -11.22 -3.77
CA ILE A 4 0.38 -11.30 -2.32
C ILE A 4 -0.07 -12.73 -1.98
N PRO A 5 0.58 -13.42 -1.02
CA PRO A 5 0.19 -14.78 -0.67
C PRO A 5 -1.28 -14.85 -0.21
N ASN A 6 -2.03 -15.78 -0.79
CA ASN A 6 -3.43 -15.98 -0.45
C ASN A 6 -3.62 -16.25 1.06
N PRO A 7 -4.74 -15.84 1.63
CA PRO A 7 -5.09 -16.21 3.00
C PRO A 7 -5.16 -17.73 3.19
N THR A 8 -4.66 -18.20 4.31
CA THR A 8 -4.78 -19.59 4.70
C THR A 8 -6.20 -19.90 5.20
N THR A 9 -6.56 -21.17 5.22
CA THR A 9 -7.86 -21.61 5.78
C THR A 9 -8.04 -21.14 7.22
N ASP A 10 -6.98 -21.19 8.03
CA ASP A 10 -7.00 -20.76 9.42
C ASP A 10 -7.25 -19.26 9.58
N GLU A 11 -6.65 -18.44 8.71
CA GLU A 11 -6.91 -16.98 8.70
C GLU A 11 -8.37 -16.69 8.33
N ILE A 12 -8.88 -17.38 7.30
CA ILE A 12 -10.28 -17.23 6.87
C ILE A 12 -11.26 -17.65 7.97
N MET A 13 -10.96 -18.73 8.71
CA MET A 13 -11.81 -19.20 9.80
C MET A 13 -11.82 -18.26 11.01
N LYS A 14 -10.78 -17.47 11.23
CA LYS A 14 -10.72 -16.48 12.30
C LYS A 14 -11.60 -15.26 12.05
N ILE A 15 -11.96 -14.99 10.78
CA ILE A 15 -12.83 -13.87 10.46
C ILE A 15 -14.26 -14.21 10.89
N ARG A 16 -14.77 -13.43 11.82
CA ARG A 16 -16.14 -13.51 12.30
C ARG A 16 -17.10 -13.05 11.23
N ARG A 17 -18.08 -13.87 10.90
CA ARG A 17 -19.09 -13.63 9.86
C ARG A 17 -20.40 -14.28 10.24
N ASN A 18 -21.49 -13.62 9.83
CA ASN A 18 -22.85 -14.10 10.05
C ASN A 18 -23.53 -14.38 8.70
N HIS A 19 -24.81 -14.72 8.75
CA HIS A 19 -25.65 -14.73 7.56
C HIS A 19 -26.18 -13.31 7.32
N TYR A 20 -26.01 -12.79 6.11
CA TYR A 20 -26.38 -11.42 5.78
C TYR A 20 -27.51 -11.40 4.77
N THR A 21 -28.43 -10.45 4.94
CA THR A 21 -29.55 -10.18 4.02
C THR A 21 -29.35 -8.90 3.22
N GLY A 22 -28.34 -8.08 3.57
CA GLY A 22 -28.05 -6.82 2.88
C GLY A 22 -26.58 -6.42 3.00
N VAL A 23 -26.14 -5.59 2.05
CA VAL A 23 -24.75 -5.11 1.94
C VAL A 23 -24.33 -4.28 3.15
N GLU A 24 -25.18 -3.34 3.58
CA GLU A 24 -24.87 -2.45 4.71
C GLU A 24 -24.66 -3.24 6.02
N GLN A 25 -25.54 -4.20 6.27
CA GLN A 25 -25.44 -5.09 7.44
C GLN A 25 -24.13 -5.91 7.40
N MET A 26 -23.79 -6.45 6.23
CA MET A 26 -22.59 -7.23 6.04
C MET A 26 -21.33 -6.39 6.29
N ILE A 27 -21.27 -5.19 5.72
CA ILE A 27 -20.13 -4.28 5.92
C ILE A 27 -19.98 -3.91 7.39
N ALA A 28 -21.08 -3.55 8.05
CA ALA A 28 -21.08 -3.17 9.47
C ALA A 28 -20.60 -4.30 10.38
N ASP A 29 -20.96 -5.55 10.09
CA ASP A 29 -20.54 -6.70 10.88
C ASP A 29 -19.09 -7.10 10.56
N LEU A 30 -18.71 -7.17 9.29
CA LEU A 30 -17.36 -7.56 8.88
C LEU A 30 -16.29 -6.58 9.39
N GLN A 31 -16.54 -5.28 9.37
CA GLN A 31 -15.58 -4.28 9.86
C GLN A 31 -15.25 -4.46 11.35
N MET A 32 -16.10 -5.12 12.15
CA MET A 32 -15.82 -5.43 13.56
C MET A 32 -14.64 -6.39 13.76
N ASN A 33 -14.21 -7.06 12.69
CA ASN A 33 -12.98 -7.87 12.70
C ASN A 33 -11.70 -7.01 12.62
N ILE A 34 -11.80 -5.71 12.30
CA ILE A 34 -10.66 -4.80 12.29
C ILE A 34 -10.40 -4.35 13.72
N GLN A 35 -9.27 -4.81 14.29
CA GLN A 35 -8.87 -4.46 15.65
C GLN A 35 -7.44 -3.95 15.61
N TYR A 36 -7.25 -2.69 15.99
CA TYR A 36 -5.95 -2.06 16.15
C TYR A 36 -5.87 -1.29 17.47
N PRO A 37 -5.67 -1.99 18.60
CA PRO A 37 -5.80 -1.41 19.95
C PRO A 37 -4.73 -0.36 20.25
N VAL A 38 -3.63 -0.32 19.48
CA VAL A 38 -2.53 0.63 19.66
C VAL A 38 -2.96 2.07 19.35
N SER A 39 -3.91 2.27 18.44
CA SER A 39 -4.42 3.57 18.05
C SER A 39 -5.89 3.50 17.65
N PRO A 40 -6.81 3.98 18.52
CA PRO A 40 -8.23 4.08 18.20
C PRO A 40 -8.52 4.94 16.96
N VAL A 41 -7.72 5.99 16.76
CA VAL A 41 -7.85 6.87 15.58
C VAL A 41 -7.56 6.09 14.30
N LEU A 42 -6.45 5.36 14.27
CA LEU A 42 -6.09 4.54 13.12
C LEU A 42 -7.10 3.41 12.91
N GLN A 43 -7.58 2.77 13.97
CA GLN A 43 -8.64 1.77 13.85
C GLN A 43 -9.90 2.34 13.17
N ALA A 44 -10.32 3.55 13.52
CA ALA A 44 -11.45 4.21 12.88
C ALA A 44 -11.19 4.49 11.39
N VAL A 45 -9.96 4.88 11.04
CA VAL A 45 -9.54 5.08 9.63
C VAL A 45 -9.60 3.76 8.85
N LEU A 46 -9.06 2.67 9.42
CA LEU A 46 -9.09 1.35 8.80
C LEU A 46 -10.53 0.85 8.58
N CYS A 47 -11.41 1.00 9.57
CA CYS A 47 -12.82 0.64 9.46
C CYS A 47 -13.52 1.45 8.35
N ARG A 48 -13.27 2.76 8.29
CA ARG A 48 -13.85 3.63 7.25
C ARG A 48 -13.36 3.24 5.86
N ALA A 49 -12.05 3.03 5.70
CA ALA A 49 -11.46 2.62 4.43
C ALA A 49 -12.03 1.28 3.94
N PHE A 50 -12.15 0.31 4.84
CA PHE A 50 -12.79 -0.97 4.54
C PHE A 50 -14.25 -0.80 4.06
N ALA A 51 -15.04 -0.04 4.80
CA ALA A 51 -16.44 0.20 4.44
C ALA A 51 -16.59 0.91 3.09
N GLU A 52 -15.73 1.90 2.80
CA GLU A 52 -15.72 2.62 1.54
C GLU A 52 -15.41 1.71 0.35
N VAL A 53 -14.33 0.92 0.45
CA VAL A 53 -13.94 -0.01 -0.61
C VAL A 53 -15.02 -1.07 -0.84
N MET A 54 -15.61 -1.62 0.21
CA MET A 54 -16.67 -2.60 0.08
C MET A 54 -17.96 -2.01 -0.55
N LYS A 55 -18.26 -0.74 -0.30
CA LYS A 55 -19.37 -0.02 -0.94
C LYS A 55 -19.12 0.22 -2.43
N LEU A 56 -17.90 0.60 -2.80
CA LEU A 56 -17.50 0.74 -4.20
C LEU A 56 -17.68 -0.59 -4.95
N GLU A 57 -17.17 -1.68 -4.39
CA GLU A 57 -17.32 -3.01 -4.95
C GLU A 57 -18.79 -3.46 -5.07
N ALA A 58 -19.63 -3.08 -4.14
CA ALA A 58 -21.06 -3.36 -4.18
C ALA A 58 -21.81 -2.56 -5.27
N GLY A 59 -21.29 -1.39 -5.65
CA GLY A 59 -21.90 -0.52 -6.67
C GLY A 59 -21.55 -0.90 -8.11
N GLU A 60 -20.47 -1.65 -8.31
CA GLU A 60 -19.96 -1.94 -9.66
C GLU A 60 -20.76 -3.00 -10.44
N LEU A 61 -21.61 -3.82 -9.80
CA LEU A 61 -22.42 -4.86 -10.46
C LEU A 61 -23.60 -5.30 -9.57
N GLU A 62 -24.60 -6.00 -10.14
CA GLU A 62 -25.55 -6.86 -9.39
C GLU A 62 -24.79 -7.97 -8.65
N ILE A 63 -24.10 -7.59 -7.57
CA ILE A 63 -23.15 -8.48 -6.88
C ILE A 63 -23.92 -9.45 -6.00
N ASN A 64 -23.69 -10.73 -6.24
CA ASN A 64 -24.07 -11.78 -5.30
C ASN A 64 -23.43 -11.48 -3.93
N LEU A 65 -24.24 -11.31 -2.90
CA LEU A 65 -23.83 -10.96 -1.54
C LEU A 65 -22.75 -11.91 -0.97
N ASN A 66 -22.83 -13.22 -1.30
CA ASN A 66 -21.82 -14.20 -0.91
C ASN A 66 -20.46 -13.93 -1.56
N ARG A 67 -20.45 -13.52 -2.82
CA ARG A 67 -19.21 -13.17 -3.52
C ARG A 67 -18.57 -11.91 -2.92
N LEU A 68 -19.39 -10.91 -2.61
CA LEU A 68 -18.93 -9.69 -1.94
C LEU A 68 -18.39 -9.99 -0.54
N MET A 69 -19.11 -10.82 0.23
CA MET A 69 -18.65 -11.28 1.55
C MET A 69 -17.28 -11.96 1.47
N ASN A 70 -17.07 -12.85 0.51
CA ASN A 70 -15.79 -13.53 0.34
C ASN A 70 -14.65 -12.55 0.02
N LYS A 71 -14.88 -11.56 -0.84
CA LYS A 71 -13.92 -10.48 -1.08
C LYS A 71 -13.57 -9.72 0.21
N GLY A 72 -14.59 -9.37 1.01
CA GLY A 72 -14.39 -8.71 2.30
C GLY A 72 -13.59 -9.55 3.29
N VAL A 73 -13.84 -10.86 3.35
CA VAL A 73 -13.07 -11.80 4.19
C VAL A 73 -11.61 -11.86 3.77
N TYR A 74 -11.31 -11.95 2.46
CA TYR A 74 -9.94 -11.92 1.96
C TYR A 74 -9.23 -10.62 2.33
N LEU A 75 -9.89 -9.49 2.12
CA LEU A 75 -9.37 -8.18 2.49
C LEU A 75 -9.05 -8.10 3.98
N LEU A 76 -9.94 -8.56 4.85
CA LEU A 76 -9.75 -8.59 6.30
C LEU A 76 -8.56 -9.47 6.72
N CYS A 77 -8.37 -10.63 6.09
CA CYS A 77 -7.20 -11.48 6.35
C CYS A 77 -5.89 -10.73 6.05
N TRP A 78 -5.81 -10.04 4.93
CA TRP A 78 -4.62 -9.25 4.58
C TRP A 78 -4.42 -8.03 5.47
N ILE A 79 -5.49 -7.33 5.84
CA ILE A 79 -5.42 -6.24 6.82
C ILE A 79 -4.84 -6.77 8.14
N GLN A 80 -5.38 -7.87 8.69
CA GLN A 80 -4.89 -8.44 9.95
C GLN A 80 -3.44 -8.93 9.85
N ARG A 81 -3.03 -9.47 8.69
CA ARG A 81 -1.67 -9.96 8.46
C ARG A 81 -0.65 -8.83 8.43
N TYR A 82 -0.96 -7.73 7.75
CA TYR A 82 0.01 -6.68 7.44
C TYR A 82 -0.10 -5.42 8.30
N GLN A 83 -1.23 -5.18 8.97
CA GLN A 83 -1.44 -3.94 9.74
C GLN A 83 -0.31 -3.63 10.73
N ASN A 84 0.23 -4.63 11.43
CA ASN A 84 1.29 -4.43 12.41
C ASN A 84 2.63 -4.03 11.77
N GLN A 85 2.88 -4.43 10.54
CA GLN A 85 4.08 -4.03 9.79
C GLN A 85 3.91 -2.65 9.19
N LEU A 86 2.76 -2.40 8.54
CA LEU A 86 2.44 -1.15 7.87
C LEU A 86 2.39 0.04 8.84
N PHE A 87 1.87 -0.19 10.04
CA PHE A 87 1.60 0.90 11.00
C PHE A 87 2.46 0.85 12.27
N LYS A 88 3.51 0.00 12.31
CA LYS A 88 4.36 -0.18 13.51
C LYS A 88 4.92 1.13 14.06
N ASN A 89 5.33 2.03 13.16
CA ASN A 89 5.94 3.31 13.50
C ASN A 89 5.05 4.48 13.07
N TRP A 90 3.74 4.24 12.92
CA TRP A 90 2.84 5.28 12.47
C TRP A 90 2.77 6.42 13.47
N LYS A 91 3.19 7.59 13.03
CA LYS A 91 3.07 8.87 13.69
C LYS A 91 2.38 9.83 12.73
N LYS A 92 1.91 10.95 13.24
CA LYS A 92 1.15 11.94 12.46
C LYS A 92 1.82 12.37 11.14
N ASN A 93 3.14 12.28 11.05
CA ASN A 93 3.94 12.70 9.88
C ASN A 93 4.80 11.57 9.29
N ASP A 94 4.63 10.33 9.75
CA ASP A 94 5.37 9.16 9.29
C ASP A 94 4.40 8.23 8.57
N THR A 95 4.36 8.30 7.25
CA THR A 95 3.61 7.38 6.40
C THR A 95 4.51 6.23 5.95
N GLY A 96 4.04 5.00 6.13
CA GLY A 96 4.69 3.84 5.52
C GLY A 96 4.49 3.83 4.01
N CYS A 97 5.38 3.17 3.27
CA CYS A 97 5.21 2.92 1.85
C CYS A 97 5.03 1.42 1.61
N PHE A 98 3.96 1.06 0.90
CA PHE A 98 3.74 -0.30 0.41
C PHE A 98 4.16 -0.38 -1.06
N ILE A 99 5.16 -1.22 -1.33
CA ILE A 99 5.69 -1.40 -2.70
C ILE A 99 5.26 -2.77 -3.21
N HIS A 100 4.58 -2.80 -4.36
CA HIS A 100 4.18 -4.00 -5.06
C HIS A 100 4.95 -4.12 -6.38
N MET A 101 5.56 -5.28 -6.63
CA MET A 101 6.29 -5.56 -7.86
C MET A 101 5.45 -6.40 -8.80
N GLY A 102 5.26 -5.90 -10.02
CA GLY A 102 4.40 -6.50 -11.04
C GLY A 102 2.97 -5.97 -10.99
N ALA A 103 2.18 -6.32 -11.99
CA ALA A 103 0.77 -6.00 -12.01
C ALA A 103 0.00 -6.82 -10.97
N CYS A 104 -1.11 -6.29 -10.47
CA CYS A 104 -2.02 -7.05 -9.62
C CYS A 104 -2.53 -8.28 -10.38
N GLN A 105 -2.33 -9.48 -9.83
CA GLN A 105 -2.62 -10.75 -10.49
C GLN A 105 -4.10 -11.15 -10.40
N ASN A 106 -4.82 -10.59 -9.44
CA ASN A 106 -6.21 -10.94 -9.20
C ASN A 106 -7.00 -9.79 -8.56
N VAL A 107 -8.33 -9.94 -8.59
CA VAL A 107 -9.27 -8.94 -8.08
C VAL A 107 -9.08 -8.64 -6.59
N ASN A 108 -8.63 -9.60 -5.78
CA ASN A 108 -8.42 -9.37 -4.36
C ASN A 108 -7.19 -8.48 -4.10
N GLU A 109 -6.13 -8.63 -4.92
CA GLU A 109 -4.97 -7.72 -4.86
C GLU A 109 -5.36 -6.29 -5.22
N VAL A 110 -6.17 -6.13 -6.30
CA VAL A 110 -6.73 -4.83 -6.67
C VAL A 110 -7.52 -4.22 -5.50
N LEU A 111 -8.35 -5.00 -4.85
CA LEU A 111 -9.14 -4.57 -3.69
C LEU A 111 -8.24 -4.13 -2.52
N PHE A 112 -7.16 -4.85 -2.27
CA PHE A 112 -6.21 -4.50 -1.23
C PHE A 112 -5.46 -3.20 -1.54
N MET A 113 -5.06 -2.96 -2.81
CA MET A 113 -4.46 -1.69 -3.22
C MET A 113 -5.44 -0.52 -3.08
N LYS A 114 -6.71 -0.70 -3.49
CA LYS A 114 -7.78 0.28 -3.26
C LYS A 114 -7.95 0.61 -1.77
N PHE A 115 -7.83 -0.39 -0.90
CA PHE A 115 -7.87 -0.20 0.55
C PHE A 115 -6.64 0.58 1.05
N LEU A 116 -5.44 0.19 0.63
CA LEU A 116 -4.20 0.86 1.04
C LEU A 116 -4.17 2.34 0.65
N ALA A 117 -4.73 2.69 -0.51
CA ALA A 117 -4.84 4.07 -0.96
C ALA A 117 -5.76 4.95 -0.09
N ARG A 118 -6.55 4.37 0.83
CA ARG A 118 -7.48 5.06 1.74
C ARG A 118 -7.02 5.12 3.19
N VAL A 119 -5.86 4.55 3.47
CA VAL A 119 -5.24 4.56 4.80
C VAL A 119 -3.92 5.34 4.73
N PRO A 120 -3.32 5.76 5.85
CA PRO A 120 -2.08 6.54 5.83
C PRO A 120 -0.86 5.68 5.44
N VAL A 121 -0.84 5.23 4.20
CA VAL A 121 0.22 4.44 3.56
C VAL A 121 0.36 4.91 2.12
N ASP A 122 1.57 5.21 1.70
CA ASP A 122 1.85 5.45 0.29
C ASP A 122 1.87 4.10 -0.46
N VAL A 123 1.26 4.05 -1.63
CA VAL A 123 1.19 2.85 -2.46
C VAL A 123 1.97 3.08 -3.73
N LEU A 124 2.96 2.23 -3.98
CA LEU A 124 3.75 2.23 -5.20
C LEU A 124 3.65 0.87 -5.88
N ILE A 125 3.10 0.81 -7.08
CA ILE A 125 3.02 -0.38 -7.90
C ILE A 125 3.99 -0.22 -9.07
N LEU A 126 4.98 -1.10 -9.15
CA LEU A 126 6.00 -1.08 -10.17
C LEU A 126 5.75 -2.24 -11.15
N CYS A 127 5.27 -1.94 -12.34
CA CYS A 127 5.08 -2.91 -13.42
C CYS A 127 6.25 -2.80 -14.40
N PRO A 128 7.30 -3.63 -14.26
CA PRO A 128 8.49 -3.54 -15.11
C PRO A 128 8.21 -3.96 -16.55
N ASP A 129 7.23 -4.83 -16.79
CA ASP A 129 6.81 -5.21 -18.12
C ASP A 129 5.69 -4.28 -18.61
N ARG A 130 5.97 -3.57 -19.68
CA ARG A 130 5.03 -2.66 -20.35
C ARG A 130 3.78 -3.37 -20.90
N ASN A 131 3.86 -4.67 -21.15
CA ASN A 131 2.73 -5.45 -21.64
C ASN A 131 1.80 -5.92 -20.52
N GLU A 132 2.23 -5.82 -19.27
CA GLU A 132 1.39 -6.09 -18.10
C GLU A 132 0.62 -4.83 -17.71
N HIS A 133 -0.69 -4.90 -17.80
CA HIS A 133 -1.57 -3.86 -17.31
C HIS A 133 -2.14 -4.23 -15.95
N CYS A 134 -1.99 -3.34 -14.98
CA CYS A 134 -2.66 -3.49 -13.71
C CYS A 134 -4.16 -3.20 -13.91
N MET A 135 -5.03 -4.14 -13.56
CA MET A 135 -6.51 -3.98 -13.63
C MET A 135 -7.02 -3.08 -12.49
N LEU A 136 -6.25 -2.06 -12.13
CA LEU A 136 -6.51 -1.21 -10.98
C LEU A 136 -7.03 0.15 -11.46
N GLU A 137 -8.33 0.36 -11.32
CA GLU A 137 -8.97 1.66 -11.53
C GLU A 137 -9.44 2.19 -10.18
N ASP A 138 -8.89 3.32 -9.76
CA ASP A 138 -9.30 4.02 -8.55
C ASP A 138 -8.94 5.51 -8.65
N THR A 139 -9.84 6.37 -8.18
CA THR A 139 -9.68 7.84 -8.23
C THR A 139 -8.53 8.37 -7.37
N LEU A 140 -8.03 7.58 -6.42
CA LEU A 140 -6.92 7.92 -5.55
C LEU A 140 -5.57 7.41 -6.08
N LEU A 141 -5.58 6.62 -7.15
CA LEU A 141 -4.40 6.06 -7.77
C LEU A 141 -4.30 6.55 -9.21
N TYR A 142 -3.10 6.89 -9.66
CA TYR A 142 -2.85 7.28 -11.04
C TYR A 142 -1.67 6.51 -11.61
N GLU A 143 -1.70 6.27 -12.90
CA GLU A 143 -0.69 5.52 -13.62
C GLU A 143 0.27 6.46 -14.35
N ILE A 144 1.57 6.16 -14.26
CA ILE A 144 2.61 6.82 -15.04
C ILE A 144 3.22 5.76 -15.97
N ASN A 145 3.09 5.97 -17.28
CA ASN A 145 3.64 5.08 -18.28
C ASN A 145 5.00 5.58 -18.76
N TYR A 146 5.98 4.67 -18.79
CA TYR A 146 7.31 4.90 -19.32
C TYR A 146 7.45 4.28 -20.72
N GLU A 147 8.30 4.87 -21.56
CA GLU A 147 8.51 4.41 -22.93
C GLU A 147 9.25 3.06 -23.02
N THR A 148 10.04 2.73 -21.99
CA THR A 148 10.90 1.54 -21.96
C THR A 148 10.50 0.57 -20.89
N SER A 149 10.50 -0.73 -21.22
CA SER A 149 10.33 -1.80 -20.23
C SER A 149 11.64 -2.08 -19.49
N MET A 150 11.55 -2.40 -18.22
CA MET A 150 12.66 -2.82 -17.39
C MET A 150 12.51 -4.31 -17.06
N LYS A 151 13.58 -5.10 -17.23
CA LYS A 151 13.59 -6.50 -16.79
C LYS A 151 14.00 -6.56 -15.33
N LEU A 152 13.04 -6.65 -14.44
CA LEU A 152 13.22 -6.86 -13.02
C LEU A 152 12.48 -8.14 -12.62
N ASP A 153 13.21 -9.22 -12.40
CA ASP A 153 12.65 -10.51 -12.04
C ASP A 153 12.30 -10.59 -10.55
N GLN A 154 12.91 -9.75 -9.74
CA GLN A 154 12.70 -9.70 -8.28
C GLN A 154 13.06 -8.32 -7.71
N PHE A 155 12.54 -8.02 -6.53
CA PHE A 155 12.92 -6.82 -5.80
C PHE A 155 14.43 -6.88 -5.48
N PRO A 156 15.20 -5.79 -5.69
CA PRO A 156 16.61 -5.79 -5.35
C PRO A 156 16.81 -6.11 -3.87
N GLU A 157 17.68 -7.07 -3.57
CA GLU A 157 18.04 -7.39 -2.20
C GLU A 157 18.64 -6.15 -1.53
N GLN A 158 18.29 -5.96 -0.26
CA GLN A 158 18.82 -4.88 0.54
C GLN A 158 20.29 -5.19 0.89
N ASN A 159 21.19 -4.93 -0.03
CA ASN A 159 22.63 -4.97 0.27
C ASN A 159 22.96 -3.80 1.18
N ALA A 160 23.50 -4.08 2.36
CA ALA A 160 23.97 -3.07 3.30
C ALA A 160 25.10 -2.15 2.73
N GLN A 161 25.56 -2.42 1.51
CA GLN A 161 26.53 -1.65 0.75
C GLN A 161 25.98 -1.00 -0.51
N LEU A 162 24.66 -0.95 -0.69
CA LEU A 162 24.10 -0.12 -1.73
C LEU A 162 24.41 1.35 -1.38
N HIS A 163 25.54 1.81 -1.92
CA HIS A 163 25.72 3.24 -2.14
C HIS A 163 24.62 3.67 -3.12
N ILE A 164 23.48 4.04 -2.56
CA ILE A 164 22.42 4.72 -3.32
C ILE A 164 22.98 6.09 -3.68
N GLY A 165 23.68 6.12 -4.77
CA GLY A 165 24.20 7.33 -5.33
C GLY A 165 24.34 7.13 -6.81
N THR A 166 23.31 7.51 -7.57
CA THR A 166 23.52 7.81 -8.97
C THR A 166 24.64 8.85 -9.06
N ALA A 167 25.41 8.88 -10.15
CA ALA A 167 26.45 9.90 -10.36
C ALA A 167 25.90 11.33 -10.15
N ALA A 168 24.59 11.55 -10.41
CA ALA A 168 23.89 12.79 -10.13
C ALA A 168 23.81 13.09 -8.61
N TYR A 169 23.47 12.11 -7.78
CA TYR A 169 23.41 12.28 -6.32
C TYR A 169 24.78 12.59 -5.70
N HIS A 170 25.83 11.93 -6.18
CA HIS A 170 27.19 12.23 -5.74
C HIS A 170 27.63 13.63 -6.18
N ALA A 171 27.32 14.03 -7.42
CA ALA A 171 27.60 15.35 -7.93
C ALA A 171 26.85 16.45 -7.16
N GLU A 172 25.58 16.23 -6.84
CA GLU A 172 24.77 17.16 -6.04
C GLU A 172 25.32 17.31 -4.62
N ARG A 173 25.73 16.22 -3.98
CA ARG A 173 26.33 16.24 -2.66
C ARG A 173 27.73 16.83 -2.62
N GLU A 174 28.53 16.64 -3.66
CA GLU A 174 29.82 17.33 -3.83
C GLU A 174 29.64 18.83 -4.04
N LEU A 175 28.65 19.24 -4.84
CA LEU A 175 28.30 20.64 -5.06
C LEU A 175 27.84 21.32 -3.77
N ASP A 176 26.97 20.66 -3.00
CA ASP A 176 26.53 21.17 -1.70
C ASP A 176 27.71 21.30 -0.72
N THR A 177 28.61 20.34 -0.69
CA THR A 177 29.81 20.38 0.16
C THR A 177 30.75 21.51 -0.25
N LEU A 178 30.94 21.74 -1.53
CA LEU A 178 31.75 22.85 -2.06
C LEU A 178 31.09 24.19 -1.75
N MET A 179 29.78 24.34 -1.94
CA MET A 179 29.06 25.59 -1.66
C MET A 179 29.06 25.91 -0.15
N TYR A 180 28.95 24.94 0.72
CA TYR A 180 29.01 25.16 2.17
C TYR A 180 30.42 25.44 2.66
N ASN A 181 31.46 24.83 2.11
CA ASN A 181 32.85 25.14 2.45
C ASN A 181 33.25 26.55 2.00
N ASP A 182 32.84 26.99 0.81
CA ASP A 182 33.12 28.37 0.36
C ASP A 182 32.43 29.44 1.23
N SER A 183 31.25 29.13 1.80
CA SER A 183 30.56 30.04 2.71
C SER A 183 31.25 30.20 4.06
N VAL A 184 32.05 29.20 4.49
CA VAL A 184 32.82 29.25 5.75
C VAL A 184 34.13 30.07 5.56
N ILE A 185 34.74 29.99 4.39
CA ILE A 185 35.98 30.74 4.10
C ILE A 185 35.77 32.27 4.05
N PHE A 186 34.57 32.73 3.65
CA PHE A 186 34.23 34.14 3.63
C PHE A 186 33.91 34.76 5.01
N ARG A 187 33.73 33.96 6.05
CA ARG A 187 33.47 34.44 7.42
C ARG A 187 34.73 34.77 8.24
N ASP A 188 35.88 34.21 7.88
CA ASP A 188 37.13 34.42 8.63
C ASP A 188 38.01 35.58 8.10
N GLN A 189 37.55 36.33 7.11
CA GLN A 189 38.31 37.49 6.58
C GLN A 189 37.73 38.84 6.96
N GLN A 190 36.81 38.91 7.94
CA GLN A 190 36.31 40.19 8.50
C GLN A 190 36.58 40.28 9.98
N PHE A 191 37.89 40.32 10.35
CA PHE A 191 38.32 40.95 11.62
C PHE A 191 39.67 41.64 11.44
#